data_36da7d8732666fcaa018f2b533b17a7d
#
_entry.id   36da7d8732666fcaa018f2b533b17a7d
#
_cell.length_a   1.000
_cell.length_b   1.000
_cell.length_c   1.000
_cell.angle_alpha   90.00
_cell.angle_beta   90.00
_cell.angle_gamma   90.00
#
_symmetry.space_group_name_H-M   'P 1'
#
loop_
_entity.id
_entity.type
_entity.pdbx_description
1 polymer ?
#
loop_
_entity_poly.entity_id
_entity_poly.type
_entity_poly.pdbx_seq_one_letter_code
_entity_poly.pdbx_strand_id
1 'polypeptide(L)'
;YYTKKPSELNDSLLMDVFGCEIPATAGKQNEMFINAIEAVEEMTFDKAKAIYSNMREHEMELKDSPEEVVVDKKETARILEESGFEEEEIQAFTKTFDEATEENGKVLLSNVFEGSNKLKIKSGKTEVSLPVEQTDAIEVRKIDGKNCIVIEISDDLLVNGVKINKFDGPIDLSI
;
A
#
# COMPACT_ATOMS: atom_id res chain seq x y z
N TYR A 1 -11.47 -23.92 -27.37
CA TYR A 1 -11.46 -23.69 -25.91
C TYR A 1 -12.01 -22.32 -25.61
N TYR A 2 -13.26 -22.25 -25.13
CA TYR A 2 -13.89 -21.02 -24.68
C TYR A 2 -13.65 -20.89 -23.18
N THR A 3 -12.85 -19.89 -22.77
CA THR A 3 -12.86 -19.45 -21.38
C THR A 3 -14.08 -18.53 -21.20
N LYS A 4 -14.89 -18.78 -20.16
CA LYS A 4 -16.07 -17.94 -19.84
C LYS A 4 -15.71 -16.51 -19.42
N LYS A 5 -14.42 -16.25 -19.17
CA LYS A 5 -13.85 -14.94 -18.85
C LYS A 5 -12.54 -14.79 -19.61
N PRO A 6 -12.47 -13.90 -20.62
CA PRO A 6 -11.25 -13.69 -21.41
C PRO A 6 -10.04 -13.17 -20.62
N SER A 7 -10.26 -12.70 -19.39
CA SER A 7 -9.22 -12.21 -18.48
C SER A 7 -8.59 -13.29 -17.58
N GLU A 8 -9.13 -14.51 -17.58
CA GLU A 8 -8.55 -15.64 -16.85
C GLU A 8 -7.73 -16.49 -17.83
N LEU A 9 -6.41 -16.41 -17.73
CA LEU A 9 -5.51 -17.34 -18.40
C LEU A 9 -5.76 -18.75 -17.86
N ASN A 10 -5.77 -19.74 -18.75
CA ASN A 10 -5.89 -21.12 -18.32
C ASN A 10 -4.49 -21.62 -17.93
N ASP A 11 -4.18 -21.52 -16.64
CA ASP A 11 -2.87 -21.86 -16.07
C ASP A 11 -2.41 -23.26 -16.46
N SER A 12 -3.32 -24.25 -16.38
CA SER A 12 -2.98 -25.63 -16.73
C SER A 12 -2.62 -25.78 -18.22
N LEU A 13 -3.28 -25.06 -19.12
CA LEU A 13 -2.96 -25.12 -20.55
C LEU A 13 -1.59 -24.52 -20.87
N LEU A 14 -1.23 -23.41 -20.20
CA LEU A 14 0.05 -22.75 -20.43
C LEU A 14 1.21 -23.57 -19.86
N MET A 15 1.04 -24.13 -18.67
CA MET A 15 2.02 -25.07 -18.09
C MET A 15 2.19 -26.34 -18.94
N ASP A 16 1.07 -26.99 -19.35
CA ASP A 16 1.09 -28.26 -20.08
C ASP A 16 1.58 -28.10 -21.52
N VAL A 17 1.30 -26.96 -22.18
CA VAL A 17 1.62 -26.78 -23.61
C VAL A 17 2.92 -26.01 -23.82
N PHE A 18 3.24 -25.04 -22.99
CA PHE A 18 4.40 -24.15 -23.18
C PHE A 18 5.50 -24.36 -22.14
N GLY A 19 5.23 -25.08 -21.04
CA GLY A 19 6.20 -25.27 -19.96
C GLY A 19 6.62 -23.95 -19.29
N CYS A 20 5.77 -22.91 -19.39
CA CYS A 20 6.05 -21.60 -18.84
C CYS A 20 5.26 -21.39 -17.56
N GLU A 21 5.91 -20.96 -16.50
CA GLU A 21 5.24 -20.41 -15.33
C GLU A 21 4.56 -19.10 -15.70
N ILE A 22 3.32 -18.95 -15.24
CA ILE A 22 2.54 -17.74 -15.49
C ILE A 22 2.86 -16.75 -14.38
N PRO A 23 3.36 -15.56 -14.69
CA PRO A 23 3.55 -14.54 -13.69
C PRO A 23 2.22 -14.24 -12.97
N ALA A 24 2.27 -14.08 -11.66
CA ALA A 24 1.09 -13.67 -10.90
C ALA A 24 0.50 -12.37 -11.46
N THR A 25 -0.82 -12.33 -11.60
CA THR A 25 -1.51 -11.10 -12.05
C THR A 25 -1.28 -9.96 -11.07
N ALA A 26 -1.43 -8.71 -11.52
CA ALA A 26 -1.29 -7.53 -10.68
C ALA A 26 -2.11 -7.63 -9.38
N GLY A 27 -3.38 -8.03 -9.48
CA GLY A 27 -4.24 -8.23 -8.31
C GLY A 27 -3.74 -9.31 -7.36
N LYS A 28 -3.20 -10.42 -7.89
CA LYS A 28 -2.63 -11.48 -7.06
C LYS A 28 -1.34 -11.03 -6.37
N GLN A 29 -0.50 -10.25 -7.04
CA GLN A 29 0.71 -9.69 -6.44
C GLN A 29 0.39 -8.70 -5.32
N ASN A 30 -0.63 -7.84 -5.52
CA ASN A 30 -1.12 -6.95 -4.48
C ASN A 30 -1.65 -7.73 -3.27
N GLU A 31 -2.47 -8.76 -3.50
CA GLU A 31 -3.00 -9.62 -2.43
C GLU A 31 -1.89 -10.33 -1.66
N MET A 32 -0.88 -10.87 -2.33
CA MET A 32 0.29 -11.48 -1.70
C MET A 32 1.02 -10.50 -0.78
N PHE A 33 1.24 -9.28 -1.26
CA PHE A 33 1.89 -8.24 -0.48
C PHE A 33 1.06 -7.83 0.74
N ILE A 34 -0.26 -7.62 0.57
CA ILE A 34 -1.16 -7.29 1.67
C ILE A 34 -1.17 -8.41 2.72
N ASN A 35 -1.30 -9.67 2.31
CA ASN A 35 -1.29 -10.80 3.23
C ASN A 35 0.02 -10.89 4.02
N ALA A 36 1.16 -10.58 3.41
CA ALA A 36 2.44 -10.54 4.10
C ALA A 36 2.53 -9.38 5.12
N ILE A 37 1.97 -8.21 4.78
CA ILE A 37 1.84 -7.08 5.71
C ILE A 37 0.91 -7.42 6.89
N GLU A 38 -0.22 -8.09 6.63
CA GLU A 38 -1.17 -8.50 7.66
C GLU A 38 -0.62 -9.57 8.63
N ALA A 39 0.47 -10.25 8.26
CA ALA A 39 1.16 -11.18 9.15
C ALA A 39 1.93 -10.46 10.28
N VAL A 40 2.10 -9.15 10.19
CA VAL A 40 2.70 -8.33 11.24
C VAL A 40 1.64 -8.01 12.30
N GLU A 41 1.84 -8.47 13.53
CA GLU A 41 0.82 -8.41 14.59
C GLU A 41 0.47 -6.97 15.01
N GLU A 42 1.45 -6.07 15.08
CA GLU A 42 1.27 -4.70 15.59
C GLU A 42 1.34 -3.64 14.47
N MET A 43 0.46 -3.75 13.48
CA MET A 43 0.37 -2.77 12.42
C MET A 43 -0.26 -1.45 12.92
N THR A 44 0.53 -0.40 12.97
CA THR A 44 0.06 0.95 13.29
C THR A 44 -0.23 1.74 12.01
N PHE A 45 -1.04 2.81 12.15
CA PHE A 45 -1.29 3.72 11.02
C PHE A 45 0.00 4.33 10.48
N ASP A 46 0.91 4.73 11.37
CA ASP A 46 2.18 5.36 10.96
C ASP A 46 3.11 4.37 10.25
N LYS A 47 3.20 3.13 10.71
CA LYS A 47 3.94 2.07 10.01
C LYS A 47 3.35 1.82 8.61
N ALA A 48 2.02 1.66 8.51
CA ALA A 48 1.36 1.47 7.22
C ALA A 48 1.61 2.66 6.27
N LYS A 49 1.51 3.90 6.78
CA LYS A 49 1.80 5.12 6.03
C LYS A 49 3.25 5.14 5.54
N ALA A 50 4.21 4.84 6.43
CA ALA A 50 5.64 4.85 6.12
C ALA A 50 6.01 3.82 5.03
N ILE A 51 5.43 2.61 5.04
CA ILE A 51 5.65 1.62 3.97
C ILE A 51 5.33 2.21 2.61
N TYR A 52 4.14 2.78 2.44
CA TYR A 52 3.71 3.33 1.15
C TYR A 52 4.54 4.54 0.74
N SER A 53 4.95 5.40 1.68
CA SER A 53 5.82 6.54 1.42
C SER A 53 7.21 6.09 0.95
N ASN A 54 7.84 5.16 1.67
CA ASN A 54 9.18 4.66 1.33
C ASN A 54 9.18 3.86 0.02
N MET A 55 8.13 3.07 -0.24
CA MET A 55 7.97 2.41 -1.54
C MET A 55 7.84 3.39 -2.69
N ARG A 56 7.13 4.49 -2.47
CA ARG A 56 6.98 5.54 -3.47
C ARG A 56 8.29 6.27 -3.73
N GLU A 57 9.05 6.57 -2.68
CA GLU A 57 10.38 7.17 -2.81
C GLU A 57 11.30 6.27 -3.62
N HIS A 58 11.32 4.98 -3.31
CA HIS A 58 12.08 3.99 -4.07
C HIS A 58 11.66 3.91 -5.55
N GLU A 59 10.37 3.94 -5.85
CA GLU A 59 9.88 3.99 -7.23
C GLU A 59 10.35 5.26 -7.95
N MET A 60 10.35 6.40 -7.26
CA MET A 60 10.79 7.68 -7.82
C MET A 60 12.30 7.71 -8.10
N GLU A 61 13.11 7.13 -7.22
CA GLU A 61 14.56 7.01 -7.41
C GLU A 61 14.92 6.17 -8.65
N LEU A 62 14.12 5.15 -8.94
CA LEU A 62 14.33 4.24 -10.06
C LEU A 62 13.53 4.61 -11.31
N LYS A 63 12.82 5.74 -11.31
CA LYS A 63 11.93 6.16 -12.40
C LYS A 63 12.61 6.29 -13.76
N ASP A 64 13.89 6.63 -13.78
CA ASP A 64 14.69 6.76 -15.01
C ASP A 64 15.29 5.42 -15.47
N SER A 65 15.07 4.33 -14.71
CA SER A 65 15.46 2.99 -15.12
C SER A 65 14.53 2.50 -16.23
N PRO A 66 15.09 1.89 -17.31
CA PRO A 66 14.28 1.28 -18.35
C PRO A 66 13.58 -0.02 -17.91
N GLU A 67 13.93 -0.54 -16.73
CA GLU A 67 13.41 -1.78 -16.17
C GLU A 67 12.27 -1.48 -15.19
N GLU A 68 11.28 -2.36 -15.16
CA GLU A 68 10.20 -2.31 -14.17
C GLU A 68 10.79 -2.47 -12.75
N VAL A 69 10.33 -1.64 -11.82
CA VAL A 69 10.81 -1.71 -10.44
C VAL A 69 10.18 -2.93 -9.75
N VAL A 70 11.03 -3.87 -9.43
CA VAL A 70 10.66 -5.11 -8.76
C VAL A 70 11.13 -5.07 -7.32
N VAL A 71 10.23 -5.36 -6.39
CA VAL A 71 10.57 -5.55 -4.97
C VAL A 71 10.68 -7.04 -4.69
N ASP A 72 11.87 -7.45 -4.30
CA ASP A 72 12.13 -8.77 -3.78
C ASP A 72 12.11 -8.75 -2.24
N LYS A 73 12.29 -9.92 -1.65
CA LYS A 73 12.35 -10.10 -0.19
C LYS A 73 13.34 -9.16 0.51
N LYS A 74 14.53 -8.99 -0.07
CA LYS A 74 15.60 -8.19 0.53
C LYS A 74 15.25 -6.71 0.49
N GLU A 75 14.74 -6.25 -0.64
CA GLU A 75 14.33 -4.87 -0.82
C GLU A 75 13.12 -4.52 0.05
N THR A 76 12.16 -5.44 0.14
CA THR A 76 11.01 -5.26 1.03
C THR A 76 11.45 -5.21 2.49
N ALA A 77 12.36 -6.09 2.93
CA ALA A 77 12.89 -6.06 4.29
C ALA A 77 13.56 -4.71 4.61
N ARG A 78 14.34 -4.14 3.68
CA ARG A 78 14.94 -2.82 3.81
C ARG A 78 13.88 -1.72 3.96
N ILE A 79 12.86 -1.72 3.12
CA ILE A 79 11.75 -0.75 3.19
C ILE A 79 11.02 -0.85 4.52
N LEU A 80 10.78 -2.05 5.04
CA LEU A 80 10.15 -2.25 6.34
C LEU A 80 11.03 -1.73 7.48
N GLU A 81 12.34 -1.99 7.46
CA GLU A 81 13.28 -1.45 8.43
C GLU A 81 13.27 0.10 8.44
N GLU A 82 13.32 0.73 7.26
CA GLU A 82 13.21 2.18 7.09
C GLU A 82 11.83 2.72 7.54
N SER A 83 10.81 1.88 7.52
CA SER A 83 9.44 2.21 7.98
C SER A 83 9.25 1.99 9.49
N GLY A 84 10.31 1.65 10.24
CA GLY A 84 10.27 1.50 11.68
C GLY A 84 9.74 0.16 12.20
N PHE A 85 9.90 -0.89 11.39
CA PHE A 85 9.58 -2.26 11.83
C PHE A 85 10.76 -2.89 12.56
N GLU A 86 10.46 -3.64 13.59
CA GLU A 86 11.45 -4.41 14.35
C GLU A 86 11.82 -5.70 13.58
N GLU A 87 12.98 -6.27 13.90
CA GLU A 87 13.51 -7.46 13.21
C GLU A 87 12.53 -8.64 13.23
N GLU A 88 11.83 -8.84 14.35
CA GLU A 88 10.84 -9.93 14.51
C GLU A 88 9.64 -9.74 13.57
N GLU A 89 9.17 -8.51 13.38
CA GLU A 89 8.10 -8.15 12.46
C GLU A 89 8.53 -8.35 11.00
N ILE A 90 9.77 -7.96 10.66
CA ILE A 90 10.35 -8.15 9.33
C ILE A 90 10.49 -9.65 9.02
N GLN A 91 10.85 -10.47 9.99
CA GLN A 91 10.93 -11.93 9.83
C GLN A 91 9.54 -12.54 9.59
N ALA A 92 8.51 -12.09 10.32
CA ALA A 92 7.14 -12.56 10.13
C ALA A 92 6.62 -12.21 8.71
N PHE A 93 6.81 -10.96 8.28
CA PHE A 93 6.51 -10.53 6.92
C PHE A 93 7.24 -11.39 5.89
N THR A 94 8.56 -11.51 6.03
CA THR A 94 9.44 -12.19 5.09
C THR A 94 9.05 -13.65 4.89
N LYS A 95 8.71 -14.33 5.98
CA LYS A 95 8.25 -15.73 5.93
C LYS A 95 6.96 -15.84 5.12
N THR A 96 5.97 -15.01 5.42
CA THR A 96 4.68 -15.03 4.71
C THR A 96 4.82 -14.62 3.25
N PHE A 97 5.69 -13.66 2.96
CA PHE A 97 6.00 -13.23 1.61
C PHE A 97 6.64 -14.34 0.78
N ASP A 98 7.62 -15.06 1.34
CA ASP A 98 8.24 -16.23 0.69
C ASP A 98 7.22 -17.32 0.41
N GLU A 99 6.36 -17.65 1.39
CA GLU A 99 5.32 -18.65 1.24
C GLU A 99 4.28 -18.28 0.16
N ALA A 100 3.97 -16.98 0.04
CA ALA A 100 2.99 -16.47 -0.92
C ALA A 100 3.53 -16.31 -2.35
N THR A 101 4.82 -15.99 -2.50
CA THR A 101 5.44 -15.71 -3.80
C THR A 101 6.08 -16.95 -4.45
N GLU A 102 6.05 -18.09 -3.76
CA GLU A 102 6.67 -19.34 -4.23
C GLU A 102 8.15 -19.16 -4.63
N GLU A 103 8.57 -19.72 -5.75
CA GLU A 103 9.99 -19.67 -6.17
C GLU A 103 10.44 -18.30 -6.71
N ASN A 104 9.49 -17.41 -7.09
CA ASN A 104 9.85 -16.14 -7.75
C ASN A 104 10.14 -14.98 -6.79
N GLY A 105 9.63 -14.99 -5.56
CA GLY A 105 9.96 -14.05 -4.50
C GLY A 105 9.92 -12.56 -4.86
N LYS A 106 9.16 -12.16 -5.90
CA LYS A 106 9.18 -10.84 -6.49
C LYS A 106 7.79 -10.32 -6.78
N VAL A 107 7.58 -9.04 -6.49
CA VAL A 107 6.36 -8.32 -6.79
C VAL A 107 6.72 -7.03 -7.53
N LEU A 108 5.98 -6.67 -8.57
CA LEU A 108 6.14 -5.38 -9.21
C LEU A 108 5.64 -4.27 -8.29
N LEU A 109 6.45 -3.27 -8.06
CA LEU A 109 6.10 -2.17 -7.15
C LEU A 109 4.83 -1.45 -7.61
N SER A 110 4.64 -1.27 -8.92
CA SER A 110 3.43 -0.70 -9.51
C SER A 110 2.15 -1.48 -9.17
N ASN A 111 2.25 -2.79 -8.91
CA ASN A 111 1.12 -3.63 -8.56
C ASN A 111 0.73 -3.50 -7.09
N VAL A 112 1.68 -3.15 -6.21
CA VAL A 112 1.42 -2.89 -4.78
C VAL A 112 0.45 -1.70 -4.62
N PHE A 113 0.54 -0.71 -5.48
CA PHE A 113 -0.33 0.48 -5.45
C PHE A 113 -1.65 0.32 -6.24
N GLU A 114 -1.99 -0.88 -6.73
CA GLU A 114 -3.14 -1.09 -7.64
C GLU A 114 -3.16 -0.08 -8.82
N GLY A 115 -1.99 0.32 -9.31
CA GLY A 115 -1.86 1.33 -10.38
C GLY A 115 -2.28 2.75 -9.98
N SER A 116 -2.57 3.02 -8.71
CA SER A 116 -2.90 4.35 -8.20
C SER A 116 -1.90 4.77 -7.14
N ASN A 117 -1.13 5.83 -7.38
CA ASN A 117 -0.20 6.42 -6.41
C ASN A 117 -0.96 7.16 -5.29
N LYS A 118 -1.91 6.46 -4.66
CA LYS A 118 -2.78 7.03 -3.64
C LYS A 118 -2.84 6.14 -2.41
N LEU A 119 -2.65 6.73 -1.25
CA LEU A 119 -3.02 6.11 0.00
C LEU A 119 -4.54 6.09 0.12
N LYS A 120 -5.11 4.91 0.26
CA LYS A 120 -6.55 4.71 0.49
C LYS A 120 -6.78 4.27 1.92
N ILE A 121 -7.57 5.03 2.65
CA ILE A 121 -7.93 4.74 4.04
C ILE A 121 -9.42 4.48 4.08
N LYS A 122 -9.82 3.32 4.58
CA LYS A 122 -11.22 2.91 4.60
C LYS A 122 -11.66 2.54 6.01
N SER A 123 -12.77 3.10 6.44
CA SER A 123 -13.42 2.75 7.70
C SER A 123 -14.94 2.68 7.50
N GLY A 124 -15.48 1.48 7.51
CA GLY A 124 -16.89 1.23 7.22
C GLY A 124 -17.29 1.69 5.83
N LYS A 125 -18.13 2.73 5.75
CA LYS A 125 -18.59 3.34 4.50
C LYS A 125 -17.81 4.59 4.10
N THR A 126 -16.91 5.04 4.95
CA THR A 126 -16.07 6.22 4.71
C THR A 126 -14.78 5.80 4.05
N GLU A 127 -14.42 6.48 2.98
CA GLU A 127 -13.14 6.31 2.28
C GLU A 127 -12.47 7.67 2.13
N VAL A 128 -11.19 7.71 2.46
CA VAL A 128 -10.31 8.87 2.25
C VAL A 128 -9.21 8.42 1.30
N SER A 129 -8.96 9.19 0.27
CA SER A 129 -7.92 8.90 -0.72
C SER A 129 -7.09 10.16 -0.95
N LEU A 130 -5.79 10.05 -0.76
CA LEU A 130 -4.85 11.15 -0.94
C LEU A 130 -3.59 10.67 -1.68
N PRO A 131 -2.89 11.56 -2.40
CA PRO A 131 -1.60 11.22 -2.98
C PRO A 131 -0.63 10.75 -1.90
N VAL A 132 0.24 9.77 -2.23
CA VAL A 132 1.22 9.24 -1.25
C VAL A 132 2.19 10.36 -0.80
N GLU A 133 2.47 11.32 -1.67
CA GLU A 133 3.32 12.49 -1.37
C GLU A 133 2.70 13.44 -0.32
N GLN A 134 1.42 13.29 -0.01
CA GLN A 134 0.69 14.11 0.97
C GLN A 134 0.34 13.34 2.24
N THR A 135 0.99 12.23 2.50
CA THR A 135 0.73 11.40 3.69
C THR A 135 1.03 12.10 5.01
N ASP A 136 1.87 13.14 5.01
CA ASP A 136 2.18 13.93 6.20
C ASP A 136 1.01 14.80 6.66
N ALA A 137 0.08 15.12 5.75
CA ALA A 137 -1.11 15.89 6.06
C ALA A 137 -2.19 15.09 6.81
N ILE A 138 -1.98 13.77 7.05
CA ILE A 138 -2.96 12.89 7.67
C ILE A 138 -2.37 12.12 8.84
N GLU A 139 -3.12 12.06 9.93
CA GLU A 139 -2.74 11.34 11.15
C GLU A 139 -3.95 10.71 11.83
N VAL A 140 -3.71 9.78 12.74
CA VAL A 140 -4.73 9.21 13.61
C VAL A 140 -4.52 9.73 15.02
N ARG A 141 -5.53 10.39 15.57
CA ARG A 141 -5.55 10.90 16.94
C ARG A 141 -6.73 10.36 17.74
N LYS A 142 -6.55 10.30 19.03
CA LYS A 142 -7.66 10.03 19.96
C LYS A 142 -8.26 11.34 20.43
N ILE A 143 -9.49 11.65 19.98
CA ILE A 143 -10.24 12.86 20.33
C ILE A 143 -11.50 12.42 21.09
N ASP A 144 -11.70 12.92 22.29
CA ASP A 144 -12.83 12.57 23.17
C ASP A 144 -13.04 11.05 23.34
N GLY A 145 -11.91 10.31 23.45
CA GLY A 145 -11.92 8.85 23.59
C GLY A 145 -12.20 8.07 22.30
N LYS A 146 -12.38 8.73 21.16
CA LYS A 146 -12.61 8.12 19.85
C LYS A 146 -11.37 8.20 18.98
N ASN A 147 -11.09 7.15 18.24
CA ASN A 147 -10.06 7.20 17.20
C ASN A 147 -10.59 8.01 16.01
N CYS A 148 -9.88 9.07 15.66
CA CYS A 148 -10.24 9.99 14.60
C CYS A 148 -9.11 10.07 13.57
N ILE A 149 -9.48 10.20 12.30
CA ILE A 149 -8.57 10.59 11.24
C ILE A 149 -8.60 12.11 11.16
N VAL A 150 -7.44 12.74 11.30
CA VAL A 150 -7.26 14.18 11.22
C VAL A 150 -6.49 14.49 9.94
N ILE A 151 -7.01 15.44 9.17
CA ILE A 151 -6.39 15.89 7.91
C ILE A 151 -6.08 17.37 8.07
N GLU A 152 -4.82 17.75 7.87
CA GLU A 152 -4.41 19.14 7.86
C GLU A 152 -4.97 19.85 6.63
N ILE A 153 -5.52 21.04 6.85
CA ILE A 153 -6.02 21.90 5.79
C ILE A 153 -4.96 22.97 5.51
N SER A 154 -4.12 22.75 4.52
CA SER A 154 -3.04 23.66 4.12
C SER A 154 -3.47 24.71 3.11
N ASP A 155 -4.56 24.46 2.38
CA ASP A 155 -5.08 25.31 1.32
C ASP A 155 -6.57 25.61 1.51
N ASP A 156 -7.22 26.14 0.47
CA ASP A 156 -8.66 26.38 0.48
C ASP A 156 -9.46 25.09 0.66
N LEU A 157 -10.27 25.01 1.69
CA LEU A 157 -11.22 23.92 1.86
C LEU A 157 -12.44 24.14 0.96
N LEU A 158 -12.70 23.17 0.08
CA LEU A 158 -13.86 23.17 -0.81
C LEU A 158 -14.80 22.01 -0.46
N VAL A 159 -16.07 22.30 -0.24
CA VAL A 159 -17.12 21.29 -0.08
C VAL A 159 -18.05 21.34 -1.28
N ASN A 160 -18.01 20.31 -2.12
CA ASN A 160 -18.72 20.26 -3.40
C ASN A 160 -18.48 21.52 -4.28
N GLY A 161 -17.26 22.04 -4.27
CA GLY A 161 -16.86 23.23 -5.01
C GLY A 161 -17.15 24.55 -4.29
N VAL A 162 -17.79 24.54 -3.12
CA VAL A 162 -18.05 25.72 -2.32
C VAL A 162 -16.89 25.96 -1.36
N LYS A 163 -16.24 27.12 -1.46
CA LYS A 163 -15.14 27.53 -0.59
C LYS A 163 -15.64 27.79 0.85
N ILE A 164 -14.99 27.17 1.81
CA ILE A 164 -15.27 27.35 3.23
C ILE A 164 -14.31 28.42 3.79
N ASN A 165 -14.86 29.52 4.26
CA ASN A 165 -14.07 30.67 4.75
C ASN A 165 -14.04 30.76 6.27
N LYS A 166 -14.82 29.95 7.00
CA LYS A 166 -14.93 30.01 8.46
C LYS A 166 -14.98 28.60 9.02
N PHE A 167 -14.11 28.35 9.97
CA PHE A 167 -14.03 27.09 10.68
C PHE A 167 -14.61 27.29 12.09
N ASP A 168 -15.87 26.84 12.27
CA ASP A 168 -16.55 26.88 13.57
C ASP A 168 -16.29 25.54 14.28
N GLY A 169 -15.23 25.43 15.04
CA GLY A 169 -14.90 24.28 15.87
C GLY A 169 -14.38 24.73 17.24
N PRO A 170 -14.46 23.88 18.26
CA PRO A 170 -13.76 24.15 19.50
C PRO A 170 -12.27 24.28 19.21
N ILE A 171 -11.68 25.42 19.56
CA ILE A 171 -10.23 25.57 19.49
C ILE A 171 -9.67 24.70 20.61
N ASP A 172 -9.07 23.57 20.24
CA ASP A 172 -8.30 22.76 21.19
C ASP A 172 -7.00 23.52 21.49
N LEU A 173 -6.96 24.15 22.64
CA LEU A 173 -5.79 24.89 23.13
C LEU A 173 -4.81 24.00 23.91
N SER A 174 -4.99 22.68 23.87
CA SER A 174 -4.05 21.73 24.45
C SER A 174 -2.83 21.54 23.53
N ILE A 175 -1.82 22.37 23.76
CA ILE A 175 -0.44 22.18 23.30
C ILE A 175 0.31 21.36 24.32
#